data_f7384be1974a50c06eaa7d2ffbdfabd3
#
_entry.id   f7384be1974a50c06eaa7d2ffbdfabd3
#
_cell.length_a   1.000
_cell.length_b   1.000
_cell.length_c   1.000
_cell.angle_alpha   90.00
_cell.angle_beta   90.00
_cell.angle_gamma   90.00
#
_symmetry.space_group_name_H-M   'P 1'
#
loop_
_entity.id
_entity.type
_entity.pdbx_description
1 polymer ?
#
loop_
_entity_poly.entity_id
_entity_poly.type
_entity_poly.pdbx_seq_one_letter_code
_entity_poly.pdbx_strand_id
1 'polypeptide(L)'
;MKPIIIDVHSHLAPGVTTDLVISALNQGVVDAMVMFARNPSTDAEVLGLADALPGRVVVGLAFQQPDWMIQQPGVLKEIERKLETGRYHWLGEVILRHYGAPAIGAPPWDLGVDTDLFRGVLTLATRYDVPVTIHHELDDETREVFRNVLRDHTSAVVVWAHWCGRAAPDDAQEFLDEFPNLYCDLAASTLLTSFGSEKNPLFIDEDQWDPDWKDLIEAMPDRFLFGIDSVVAALFANYGKWLEDYQKMFALLSSDTRAQVMGGNAARLLPAEVVADLAQVAGTEVIGSVSSTTTEPIPALTIDCSLDEAGKRISCQAGGYQEGMKLTWTSTASSKTRGGDWYNFNVSEDLIGTEATVFLEECSRGVCRTAQVVVDLAGSG
;
A
#
# COMPACT_ATOMS: atom_id res chain seq x y z
N MET A 1 -1.31 -25.51 9.59
CA MET A 1 -0.50 -24.55 8.79
C MET A 1 -0.06 -23.42 9.70
N LYS A 2 1.13 -22.87 9.51
CA LYS A 2 1.58 -21.70 10.24
C LYS A 2 0.79 -20.47 9.72
N PRO A 3 0.17 -19.64 10.59
CA PRO A 3 -0.47 -18.44 10.12
C PRO A 3 0.58 -17.47 9.52
N ILE A 4 0.20 -16.75 8.47
CA ILE A 4 1.02 -15.70 7.89
C ILE A 4 1.16 -14.53 8.86
N ILE A 5 2.34 -13.92 8.92
CA ILE A 5 2.62 -12.74 9.73
C ILE A 5 3.02 -11.60 8.79
N ILE A 6 2.25 -10.51 8.80
CA ILE A 6 2.48 -9.32 7.99
C ILE A 6 2.55 -8.10 8.92
N ASP A 7 3.71 -7.44 8.95
CA ASP A 7 3.88 -6.14 9.59
C ASP A 7 3.39 -5.04 8.62
N VAL A 8 2.30 -4.36 8.95
CA VAL A 8 1.73 -3.33 8.07
C VAL A 8 2.31 -1.93 8.29
N HIS A 9 3.26 -1.79 9.24
CA HIS A 9 3.76 -0.47 9.61
C HIS A 9 5.25 -0.51 9.92
N SER A 10 6.07 -0.28 8.90
CA SER A 10 7.53 -0.15 9.03
C SER A 10 8.05 0.94 8.10
N HIS A 11 9.17 1.57 8.49
CA HIS A 11 9.73 2.71 7.76
C HIS A 11 11.16 2.45 7.30
N LEU A 12 11.43 2.72 6.04
CA LEU A 12 12.81 2.85 5.56
C LEU A 12 13.35 4.20 6.00
N ALA A 13 14.03 4.22 7.14
CA ALA A 13 14.58 5.41 7.78
C ALA A 13 16.11 5.49 7.61
N PRO A 14 16.74 6.62 7.93
CA PRO A 14 18.19 6.76 7.87
C PRO A 14 18.91 5.67 8.67
N GLY A 15 19.91 5.04 8.03
CA GLY A 15 20.69 3.94 8.61
C GLY A 15 20.03 2.56 8.54
N VAL A 16 18.79 2.45 8.06
CA VAL A 16 18.17 1.17 7.72
C VAL A 16 18.72 0.72 6.37
N THR A 17 19.43 -0.41 6.36
CA THR A 17 20.02 -1.00 5.16
C THR A 17 19.22 -2.21 4.70
N THR A 18 19.40 -2.62 3.44
CA THR A 18 18.83 -3.87 2.92
C THR A 18 19.17 -5.06 3.81
N ASP A 19 20.40 -5.15 4.30
CA ASP A 19 20.84 -6.25 5.16
C ASP A 19 20.10 -6.26 6.51
N LEU A 20 19.79 -5.07 7.08
CA LEU A 20 18.99 -4.96 8.29
C LEU A 20 17.55 -5.42 8.04
N VAL A 21 16.94 -5.04 6.92
CA VAL A 21 15.59 -5.50 6.55
C VAL A 21 15.56 -7.01 6.34
N ILE A 22 16.53 -7.57 5.61
CA ILE A 22 16.67 -9.02 5.44
C ILE A 22 16.85 -9.72 6.79
N SER A 23 17.67 -9.15 7.66
CA SER A 23 17.90 -9.69 9.00
C SER A 23 16.62 -9.67 9.83
N ALA A 24 15.88 -8.56 9.82
CA ALA A 24 14.60 -8.42 10.53
C ALA A 24 13.57 -9.47 10.05
N LEU A 25 13.38 -9.58 8.74
CA LEU A 25 12.47 -10.56 8.15
C LEU A 25 12.84 -12.01 8.52
N ASN A 26 14.14 -12.33 8.56
CA ASN A 26 14.61 -13.68 8.84
C ASN A 26 14.63 -14.01 10.36
N GLN A 27 14.99 -13.05 11.21
CA GLN A 27 15.01 -13.24 12.67
C GLN A 27 13.60 -13.35 13.24
N GLY A 28 12.68 -12.53 12.74
CA GLY A 28 11.35 -12.42 13.31
C GLY A 28 10.36 -13.46 12.79
N VAL A 29 10.69 -14.23 11.74
CA VAL A 29 9.67 -15.08 11.09
C VAL A 29 8.45 -14.26 10.63
N VAL A 30 8.64 -12.96 10.31
CA VAL A 30 7.66 -12.13 9.61
C VAL A 30 7.72 -12.49 8.14
N ASP A 31 6.58 -12.82 7.58
CA ASP A 31 6.50 -13.27 6.20
C ASP A 31 6.62 -12.09 5.24
N ALA A 32 6.05 -10.94 5.61
CA ALA A 32 6.20 -9.69 4.86
C ALA A 32 6.06 -8.44 5.73
N MET A 33 6.51 -7.31 5.19
CA MET A 33 6.29 -6.00 5.79
C MET A 33 5.88 -4.95 4.74
N VAL A 34 4.93 -4.10 5.10
CA VAL A 34 4.63 -2.86 4.36
C VAL A 34 5.67 -1.82 4.76
N MET A 35 6.36 -1.27 3.77
CA MET A 35 7.48 -0.37 4.01
C MET A 35 7.19 1.01 3.41
N PHE A 36 7.28 2.04 4.24
CA PHE A 36 7.17 3.43 3.84
C PHE A 36 8.53 4.12 3.88
N ALA A 37 8.83 4.95 2.89
CA ALA A 37 10.03 5.77 2.94
C ALA A 37 9.89 6.86 4.02
N ARG A 38 10.94 7.09 4.81
CA ARG A 38 11.02 8.19 5.77
C ARG A 38 12.21 9.09 5.43
N ASN A 39 11.91 10.39 5.24
CA ASN A 39 12.92 11.38 4.86
C ASN A 39 14.21 11.26 5.72
N PRO A 40 15.39 11.24 5.12
CA PRO A 40 15.70 11.48 3.69
C PRO A 40 15.59 10.27 2.75
N SER A 41 15.20 9.08 3.21
CA SER A 41 14.97 7.93 2.32
C SER A 41 13.80 8.18 1.37
N THR A 42 13.83 7.53 0.23
CA THR A 42 12.94 7.76 -0.90
C THR A 42 12.09 6.53 -1.24
N ASP A 43 10.97 6.73 -1.92
CA ASP A 43 10.18 5.62 -2.46
C ASP A 43 10.97 4.76 -3.43
N ALA A 44 11.95 5.34 -4.16
CA ALA A 44 12.82 4.58 -5.07
C ALA A 44 13.69 3.56 -4.32
N GLU A 45 14.12 3.87 -3.10
CA GLU A 45 14.86 2.95 -2.25
C GLU A 45 13.96 1.82 -1.73
N VAL A 46 12.71 2.12 -1.37
CA VAL A 46 11.72 1.08 -1.01
C VAL A 46 11.40 0.18 -2.19
N LEU A 47 11.24 0.74 -3.39
CA LEU A 47 11.08 -0.05 -4.61
C LEU A 47 12.28 -0.97 -4.87
N GLY A 48 13.50 -0.46 -4.65
CA GLY A 48 14.73 -1.27 -4.75
C GLY A 48 14.78 -2.42 -3.74
N LEU A 49 14.28 -2.19 -2.51
CA LEU A 49 14.12 -3.24 -1.51
C LEU A 49 13.11 -4.30 -1.94
N ALA A 50 11.96 -3.88 -2.46
CA ALA A 50 10.94 -4.81 -2.94
C ALA A 50 11.44 -5.65 -4.13
N ASP A 51 12.24 -5.05 -5.04
CA ASP A 51 12.88 -5.77 -6.14
C ASP A 51 13.93 -6.79 -5.65
N ALA A 52 14.64 -6.48 -4.56
CA ALA A 52 15.62 -7.37 -3.94
C ALA A 52 14.97 -8.46 -3.06
N LEU A 53 13.77 -8.22 -2.56
CA LEU A 53 13.03 -9.07 -1.63
C LEU A 53 11.59 -9.31 -2.12
N PRO A 54 11.42 -9.90 -3.32
CA PRO A 54 10.11 -10.11 -3.90
C PRO A 54 9.23 -10.96 -2.99
N GLY A 55 7.98 -10.54 -2.82
CA GLY A 55 7.03 -11.18 -1.93
C GLY A 55 7.31 -11.00 -0.43
N ARG A 56 8.33 -10.22 -0.02
CA ARG A 56 8.65 -9.95 1.38
C ARG A 56 8.49 -8.47 1.77
N VAL A 57 8.61 -7.57 0.81
CA VAL A 57 8.42 -6.13 1.00
C VAL A 57 7.26 -5.66 0.13
N VAL A 58 6.23 -5.16 0.77
CA VAL A 58 5.09 -4.49 0.13
C VAL A 58 5.40 -3.00 0.09
N VAL A 59 5.37 -2.42 -1.10
CA VAL A 59 5.73 -1.01 -1.27
C VAL A 59 4.57 -0.12 -0.83
N GLY A 60 4.79 0.64 0.25
CA GLY A 60 3.97 1.75 0.65
C GLY A 60 4.46 3.06 0.01
N LEU A 61 3.55 3.85 -0.55
CA LEU A 61 3.86 5.19 -1.03
C LEU A 61 3.84 6.15 0.15
N ALA A 62 5.03 6.69 0.50
CA ALA A 62 5.18 7.60 1.61
C ALA A 62 4.88 9.06 1.22
N PHE A 63 4.50 9.85 2.21
CA PHE A 63 4.34 11.28 2.08
C PHE A 63 5.59 11.97 2.62
N GLN A 64 6.29 12.71 1.76
CA GLN A 64 7.39 13.55 2.19
C GLN A 64 6.82 14.66 3.08
N GLN A 65 7.19 14.62 4.35
CA GLN A 65 6.63 15.52 5.36
C GLN A 65 6.62 17.01 4.97
N PRO A 66 7.70 17.60 4.45
CA PRO A 66 7.67 19.02 4.06
C PRO A 66 6.60 19.35 3.03
N ASP A 67 6.46 18.52 1.98
CA ASP A 67 5.51 18.76 0.89
C ASP A 67 4.08 18.58 1.36
N TRP A 68 3.84 17.57 2.18
CA TRP A 68 2.58 17.33 2.84
C TRP A 68 2.20 18.47 3.79
N MET A 69 3.11 18.87 4.68
CA MET A 69 2.87 19.93 5.67
C MET A 69 2.52 21.27 5.05
N ILE A 70 3.13 21.63 3.93
CA ILE A 70 2.83 22.89 3.24
C ILE A 70 1.74 22.73 2.18
N GLN A 71 1.14 21.54 2.09
CA GLN A 71 0.08 21.20 1.14
C GLN A 71 0.40 21.68 -0.28
N GLN A 72 1.57 21.32 -0.79
CA GLN A 72 2.06 21.82 -2.07
C GLN A 72 1.11 21.49 -3.23
N PRO A 73 0.88 22.46 -4.13
CA PRO A 73 0.16 22.18 -5.35
C PRO A 73 0.87 21.10 -6.17
N GLY A 74 0.12 20.07 -6.58
CA GLY A 74 0.66 18.99 -7.40
C GLY A 74 1.00 17.70 -6.64
N VAL A 75 0.98 17.69 -5.30
CA VAL A 75 1.19 16.47 -4.49
C VAL A 75 0.23 15.35 -4.92
N LEU A 76 -1.07 15.64 -5.08
CA LEU A 76 -2.05 14.64 -5.53
C LEU A 76 -1.74 14.09 -6.93
N LYS A 77 -1.26 14.92 -7.85
CA LYS A 77 -0.87 14.46 -9.18
C LYS A 77 0.35 13.55 -9.14
N GLU A 78 1.29 13.84 -8.25
CA GLU A 78 2.46 12.98 -8.07
C GLU A 78 2.10 11.65 -7.42
N ILE A 79 1.20 11.65 -6.43
CA ILE A 79 0.66 10.42 -5.84
C ILE A 79 -0.04 9.59 -6.92
N GLU A 80 -0.93 10.21 -7.70
CA GLU A 80 -1.65 9.55 -8.78
C GLU A 80 -0.70 8.93 -9.81
N ARG A 81 0.30 9.70 -10.26
CA ARG A 81 1.33 9.23 -11.20
C ARG A 81 2.10 8.01 -10.67
N LYS A 82 2.41 7.97 -9.37
CA LYS A 82 3.07 6.84 -8.73
C LYS A 82 2.13 5.63 -8.64
N LEU A 83 0.88 5.84 -8.23
CA LEU A 83 -0.13 4.77 -8.16
C LEU A 83 -0.41 4.16 -9.55
N GLU A 84 -0.39 4.97 -10.61
CA GLU A 84 -0.52 4.50 -12.00
C GLU A 84 0.53 3.48 -12.42
N THR A 85 1.69 3.47 -11.75
CA THR A 85 2.73 2.46 -12.03
C THR A 85 2.33 1.05 -11.56
N GLY A 86 1.32 0.94 -10.69
CA GLY A 86 0.89 -0.32 -10.08
C GLY A 86 1.89 -0.95 -9.11
N ARG A 87 2.95 -0.22 -8.74
CA ARG A 87 4.01 -0.71 -7.86
C ARG A 87 3.78 -0.40 -6.38
N TYR A 88 2.79 0.45 -6.08
CA TYR A 88 2.47 0.88 -4.73
C TYR A 88 1.15 0.26 -4.30
N HIS A 89 1.17 -0.53 -3.24
CA HIS A 89 0.02 -1.31 -2.77
C HIS A 89 -0.55 -0.79 -1.45
N TRP A 90 -0.01 0.33 -0.97
CA TRP A 90 -0.42 0.97 0.26
C TRP A 90 -0.05 2.46 0.24
N LEU A 91 -0.79 3.32 0.92
CA LEU A 91 -0.47 4.74 1.10
C LEU A 91 -0.17 5.02 2.57
N GLY A 92 0.78 5.90 2.86
CA GLY A 92 1.04 6.34 4.23
C GLY A 92 2.52 6.31 4.63
N GLU A 93 2.85 6.53 5.84
CA GLU A 93 1.96 7.02 6.89
C GLU A 93 1.61 8.50 6.64
N VAL A 94 0.30 8.81 6.60
CA VAL A 94 -0.18 10.18 6.44
C VAL A 94 -0.35 10.78 7.84
N ILE A 95 0.58 11.63 8.27
CA ILE A 95 0.50 12.24 9.60
C ILE A 95 -0.39 13.47 9.54
N LEU A 96 -1.60 13.35 10.09
CA LEU A 96 -2.59 14.42 10.17
C LEU A 96 -2.46 15.20 11.48
N ARG A 97 -2.35 14.48 12.60
CA ARG A 97 -2.20 15.06 13.92
C ARG A 97 -1.30 14.18 14.79
N HIS A 98 -0.33 14.79 15.43
CA HIS A 98 0.62 14.14 16.32
C HIS A 98 0.89 15.02 17.53
N TYR A 99 0.69 14.51 18.76
CA TYR A 99 0.93 15.28 20.00
C TYR A 99 2.41 15.53 20.29
N GLY A 100 3.29 14.97 19.48
CA GLY A 100 4.73 15.05 19.67
C GLY A 100 5.25 13.87 20.51
N ALA A 101 6.54 13.63 20.37
CA ALA A 101 7.28 12.64 21.16
C ALA A 101 8.55 13.31 21.70
N PRO A 102 8.48 14.01 22.85
CA PRO A 102 9.60 14.77 23.40
C PRO A 102 10.85 13.92 23.64
N ALA A 103 10.68 12.63 23.98
CA ALA A 103 11.78 11.70 24.22
C ALA A 103 12.70 11.52 22.99
N ILE A 104 12.16 11.70 21.78
CA ILE A 104 12.91 11.62 20.51
C ILE A 104 13.01 12.98 19.79
N GLY A 105 12.61 14.07 20.49
CA GLY A 105 12.69 15.42 19.92
C GLY A 105 11.67 15.71 18.81
N ALA A 106 10.61 14.93 18.67
CA ALA A 106 9.55 15.18 17.70
C ALA A 106 8.57 16.23 18.25
N PRO A 107 8.41 17.40 17.62
CA PRO A 107 7.44 18.40 18.05
C PRO A 107 6.00 17.94 17.76
N PRO A 108 5.01 18.48 18.48
CA PRO A 108 3.62 18.29 18.11
C PRO A 108 3.31 19.02 16.81
N TRP A 109 2.38 18.50 16.05
CA TRP A 109 1.83 19.19 14.90
C TRP A 109 0.39 18.77 14.60
N ASP A 110 -0.32 19.64 13.88
CA ASP A 110 -1.69 19.42 13.43
C ASP A 110 -1.85 20.04 12.03
N LEU A 111 -2.10 19.19 11.04
CA LEU A 111 -2.36 19.61 9.68
C LEU A 111 -3.85 19.72 9.37
N GLY A 112 -4.67 19.32 10.33
CA GLY A 112 -6.11 19.18 10.16
C GLY A 112 -6.48 17.91 9.41
N VAL A 113 -7.54 17.29 9.85
CA VAL A 113 -8.07 16.06 9.24
C VAL A 113 -9.02 16.35 8.07
N ASP A 114 -9.60 17.54 8.01
CA ASP A 114 -10.50 17.97 6.93
C ASP A 114 -9.80 18.97 6.00
N THR A 115 -8.97 18.45 5.11
CA THR A 115 -8.28 19.25 4.10
C THR A 115 -8.54 18.68 2.71
N ASP A 116 -8.54 19.56 1.69
CA ASP A 116 -8.69 19.13 0.29
C ASP A 116 -7.63 18.11 -0.10
N LEU A 117 -6.42 18.24 0.45
CA LEU A 117 -5.31 17.32 0.18
C LEU A 117 -5.62 15.92 0.74
N PHE A 118 -6.03 15.81 2.00
CA PHE A 118 -6.33 14.50 2.59
C PHE A 118 -7.57 13.86 1.95
N ARG A 119 -8.63 14.63 1.68
CA ARG A 119 -9.79 14.15 0.91
C ARG A 119 -9.40 13.66 -0.49
N GLY A 120 -8.46 14.35 -1.13
CA GLY A 120 -7.88 13.92 -2.40
C GLY A 120 -7.12 12.60 -2.30
N VAL A 121 -6.36 12.38 -1.22
CA VAL A 121 -5.67 11.09 -0.96
C VAL A 121 -6.68 9.96 -0.79
N LEU A 122 -7.75 10.14 0.00
CA LEU A 122 -8.80 9.13 0.15
C LEU A 122 -9.53 8.82 -1.17
N THR A 123 -9.71 9.84 -2.01
CA THR A 123 -10.27 9.66 -3.36
C THR A 123 -9.35 8.81 -4.24
N LEU A 124 -8.03 9.06 -4.21
CA LEU A 124 -7.06 8.26 -4.95
C LEU A 124 -6.96 6.84 -4.40
N ALA A 125 -6.95 6.67 -3.07
CA ALA A 125 -6.97 5.37 -2.42
C ALA A 125 -8.13 4.50 -2.90
N THR A 126 -9.35 5.08 -2.93
CA THR A 126 -10.53 4.40 -3.47
C THR A 126 -10.38 4.04 -4.94
N ARG A 127 -9.86 4.98 -5.77
CA ARG A 127 -9.71 4.76 -7.21
C ARG A 127 -8.74 3.65 -7.55
N TYR A 128 -7.65 3.55 -6.80
CA TYR A 128 -6.58 2.57 -7.02
C TYR A 128 -6.69 1.33 -6.14
N ASP A 129 -7.74 1.22 -5.33
CA ASP A 129 -8.02 0.09 -4.42
C ASP A 129 -6.82 -0.22 -3.52
N VAL A 130 -6.28 0.81 -2.87
CA VAL A 130 -5.15 0.71 -1.94
C VAL A 130 -5.52 1.27 -0.56
N PRO A 131 -5.12 0.61 0.54
CA PRO A 131 -5.34 1.13 1.88
C PRO A 131 -4.51 2.40 2.16
N VAL A 132 -4.99 3.23 3.09
CA VAL A 132 -4.28 4.41 3.59
C VAL A 132 -4.04 4.28 5.08
N THR A 133 -2.78 4.23 5.51
CA THR A 133 -2.41 4.38 6.93
C THR A 133 -2.36 5.86 7.28
N ILE A 134 -3.07 6.23 8.35
CA ILE A 134 -3.11 7.60 8.86
C ILE A 134 -2.67 7.66 10.33
N HIS A 135 -1.91 8.67 10.68
CA HIS A 135 -1.62 9.04 12.05
C HIS A 135 -2.52 10.23 12.44
N HIS A 136 -3.52 9.96 13.24
CA HIS A 136 -4.45 10.98 13.73
C HIS A 136 -4.78 10.72 15.19
N GLU A 137 -4.15 11.45 16.10
CA GLU A 137 -4.45 11.36 17.53
C GLU A 137 -5.76 12.08 17.83
N LEU A 138 -6.75 11.30 18.31
CA LEU A 138 -8.11 11.76 18.54
C LEU A 138 -8.22 12.64 19.79
N ASP A 139 -9.00 13.70 19.66
CA ASP A 139 -9.54 14.47 20.78
C ASP A 139 -10.96 14.95 20.49
N ASP A 140 -11.57 15.60 21.48
CA ASP A 140 -12.96 16.07 21.37
C ASP A 140 -13.15 17.10 20.27
N GLU A 141 -12.11 17.90 19.95
CA GLU A 141 -12.20 18.96 18.93
C GLU A 141 -12.22 18.38 17.51
N THR A 142 -11.49 17.30 17.28
CA THR A 142 -11.33 16.70 15.95
C THR A 142 -12.28 15.53 15.70
N ARG A 143 -12.92 14.98 16.74
CA ARG A 143 -13.79 13.79 16.68
C ARG A 143 -14.84 13.89 15.57
N GLU A 144 -15.68 14.92 15.61
CA GLU A 144 -16.76 15.08 14.63
C GLU A 144 -16.23 15.43 13.24
N VAL A 145 -15.15 16.18 13.16
CA VAL A 145 -14.53 16.51 11.88
C VAL A 145 -13.98 15.25 11.21
N PHE A 146 -13.27 14.38 11.96
CA PHE A 146 -12.78 13.12 11.46
C PHE A 146 -13.92 12.18 11.03
N ARG A 147 -14.97 12.07 11.85
CA ARG A 147 -16.17 11.29 11.54
C ARG A 147 -16.80 11.73 10.21
N ASN A 148 -16.93 13.03 9.98
CA ASN A 148 -17.50 13.56 8.74
C ASN A 148 -16.62 13.24 7.52
N VAL A 149 -15.28 13.32 7.63
CA VAL A 149 -14.38 12.92 6.55
C VAL A 149 -14.54 11.43 6.21
N LEU A 150 -14.65 10.55 7.21
CA LEU A 150 -14.88 9.12 6.99
C LEU A 150 -16.23 8.84 6.32
N ARG A 151 -17.30 9.56 6.74
CA ARG A 151 -18.64 9.45 6.11
C ARG A 151 -18.64 9.83 4.64
N ASP A 152 -17.86 10.83 4.26
CA ASP A 152 -17.74 11.27 2.87
C ASP A 152 -16.91 10.30 2.01
N HIS A 153 -16.12 9.40 2.63
CA HIS A 153 -15.19 8.49 1.96
C HIS A 153 -15.36 7.01 2.38
N THR A 154 -16.59 6.52 2.43
CA THR A 154 -16.94 5.16 2.88
C THR A 154 -16.34 4.03 2.04
N SER A 155 -15.84 4.31 0.84
CA SER A 155 -15.17 3.34 -0.04
C SER A 155 -13.65 3.30 0.12
N ALA A 156 -13.06 4.26 0.82
CA ALA A 156 -11.63 4.27 1.10
C ALA A 156 -11.33 3.36 2.29
N VAL A 157 -10.43 2.39 2.14
CA VAL A 157 -9.93 1.60 3.25
C VAL A 157 -8.93 2.45 4.05
N VAL A 158 -9.28 2.76 5.29
CA VAL A 158 -8.46 3.59 6.18
C VAL A 158 -7.91 2.72 7.31
N VAL A 159 -6.59 2.75 7.49
CA VAL A 159 -5.90 2.11 8.61
C VAL A 159 -5.47 3.20 9.59
N TRP A 160 -6.11 3.26 10.73
CA TRP A 160 -5.84 4.24 11.76
C TRP A 160 -4.72 3.73 12.66
N ALA A 161 -3.55 4.33 12.51
CA ALA A 161 -2.31 3.90 13.15
C ALA A 161 -2.38 4.01 14.68
N HIS A 162 -1.55 3.19 15.35
CA HIS A 162 -1.29 3.22 16.80
C HIS A 162 -2.57 3.02 17.61
N TRP A 163 -3.15 1.82 17.52
CA TRP A 163 -4.39 1.42 18.19
C TRP A 163 -5.47 2.52 18.11
N CYS A 164 -5.86 2.82 16.88
CA CYS A 164 -6.85 3.84 16.56
C CYS A 164 -6.47 5.25 17.08
N GLY A 165 -5.24 5.71 16.78
CA GLY A 165 -4.77 7.03 17.18
C GLY A 165 -4.63 7.20 18.70
N ARG A 166 -4.32 6.13 19.43
CA ARG A 166 -4.24 6.10 20.88
C ARG A 166 -5.55 6.54 21.58
N ALA A 167 -6.68 6.27 20.92
CA ALA A 167 -8.01 6.55 21.46
C ALA A 167 -8.30 5.69 22.70
N ALA A 168 -9.35 6.00 23.45
CA ALA A 168 -9.89 5.07 24.42
C ALA A 168 -10.60 3.90 23.72
N PRO A 169 -10.68 2.70 24.31
CA PRO A 169 -11.36 1.55 23.71
C PRO A 169 -12.79 1.86 23.27
N ASP A 170 -13.56 2.55 24.10
CA ASP A 170 -14.95 2.94 23.79
C ASP A 170 -15.02 3.87 22.55
N ASP A 171 -14.09 4.82 22.45
CA ASP A 171 -14.00 5.73 21.30
C ASP A 171 -13.63 4.97 20.02
N ALA A 172 -12.65 4.06 20.13
CA ALA A 172 -12.26 3.20 19.01
C ALA A 172 -13.43 2.32 18.55
N GLN A 173 -14.15 1.71 19.49
CA GLN A 173 -15.32 0.89 19.20
C GLN A 173 -16.38 1.68 18.46
N GLU A 174 -16.73 2.89 18.94
CA GLU A 174 -17.73 3.75 18.28
C GLU A 174 -17.40 4.00 16.82
N PHE A 175 -16.14 4.33 16.50
CA PHE A 175 -15.70 4.54 15.12
C PHE A 175 -15.69 3.24 14.30
N LEU A 176 -15.23 2.13 14.87
CA LEU A 176 -15.21 0.84 14.17
C LEU A 176 -16.61 0.30 13.88
N ASP A 177 -17.57 0.53 14.77
CA ASP A 177 -18.98 0.17 14.57
C ASP A 177 -19.63 1.00 13.46
N GLU A 178 -19.31 2.31 13.40
CA GLU A 178 -19.87 3.21 12.39
C GLU A 178 -19.25 3.03 11.00
N PHE A 179 -17.95 2.73 10.93
CA PHE A 179 -17.20 2.71 9.66
C PHE A 179 -16.63 1.32 9.33
N PRO A 180 -17.32 0.51 8.50
CA PRO A 180 -16.86 -0.83 8.14
C PRO A 180 -15.56 -0.86 7.31
N ASN A 181 -15.16 0.27 6.75
CA ASN A 181 -13.92 0.48 5.99
C ASN A 181 -12.75 1.01 6.83
N LEU A 182 -12.95 1.18 8.14
CA LEU A 182 -11.92 1.61 9.09
C LEU A 182 -11.29 0.40 9.78
N TYR A 183 -9.98 0.38 9.84
CA TYR A 183 -9.14 -0.59 10.55
C TYR A 183 -8.23 0.15 11.51
N CYS A 184 -7.69 -0.56 12.51
CA CYS A 184 -6.68 -0.03 13.41
C CYS A 184 -5.43 -0.89 13.35
N ASP A 185 -4.25 -0.29 13.15
CA ASP A 185 -3.04 -1.04 13.42
C ASP A 185 -2.63 -0.94 14.89
N LEU A 186 -1.93 -1.96 15.37
CA LEU A 186 -1.47 -2.07 16.74
C LEU A 186 0.02 -1.70 16.88
N ALA A 187 0.53 -0.90 15.94
CA ALA A 187 1.93 -0.51 15.87
C ALA A 187 2.34 0.39 17.05
N ALA A 188 3.62 0.31 17.44
CA ALA A 188 4.23 1.05 18.53
C ALA A 188 3.55 0.86 19.91
N SER A 189 2.86 -0.26 20.11
CA SER A 189 2.04 -0.52 21.30
C SER A 189 2.75 -1.28 22.42
N THR A 190 3.95 -1.81 22.18
CA THR A 190 4.71 -2.48 23.26
C THR A 190 5.29 -1.46 24.24
N LEU A 191 5.45 -1.84 25.49
CA LEU A 191 6.07 -1.01 26.55
C LEU A 191 7.46 -0.50 26.17
N LEU A 192 8.14 -1.19 25.25
CA LEU A 192 9.48 -0.86 24.79
C LEU A 192 9.46 0.07 23.57
N THR A 193 8.39 0.08 22.81
CA THR A 193 8.20 0.92 21.61
C THR A 193 7.26 2.10 21.85
N SER A 194 6.50 2.10 22.94
CA SER A 194 5.67 3.24 23.30
C SER A 194 6.56 4.43 23.69
N PHE A 195 6.96 5.23 22.73
CA PHE A 195 7.80 6.43 22.88
C PHE A 195 7.25 7.47 23.88
N GLY A 196 6.81 7.00 25.06
CA GLY A 196 6.29 7.80 26.16
C GLY A 196 4.82 8.20 26.02
N SER A 197 4.06 7.59 25.11
CA SER A 197 2.61 7.77 25.08
C SER A 197 1.97 6.87 26.15
N GLU A 198 1.72 7.41 27.30
CA GLU A 198 1.00 6.72 28.40
C GLU A 198 -0.53 6.76 28.20
N LYS A 199 -1.02 7.36 27.10
CA LYS A 199 -2.44 7.54 26.87
C LYS A 199 -3.07 6.26 26.34
N ASN A 200 -3.99 5.69 27.11
CA ASN A 200 -4.77 4.50 26.74
C ASN A 200 -3.92 3.33 26.22
N PRO A 201 -2.93 2.83 27.00
CA PRO A 201 -2.03 1.79 26.51
C PRO A 201 -2.78 0.49 26.24
N LEU A 202 -2.38 -0.26 25.21
CA LEU A 202 -2.91 -1.60 24.93
C LEU A 202 -2.54 -2.61 26.01
N PHE A 203 -1.38 -2.44 26.62
CA PHE A 203 -0.81 -3.34 27.60
C PHE A 203 -0.58 -2.62 28.91
N ILE A 204 -1.02 -3.24 30.00
CA ILE A 204 -0.83 -2.74 31.35
C ILE A 204 0.55 -3.17 31.88
N ASP A 205 1.02 -4.36 31.48
CA ASP A 205 2.31 -4.94 31.84
C ASP A 205 2.82 -5.85 30.72
N GLU A 206 4.02 -6.40 30.84
CA GLU A 206 4.70 -7.27 29.86
C GLU A 206 3.90 -8.53 29.51
N ASP A 207 2.97 -8.95 30.36
CA ASP A 207 2.14 -10.14 30.19
C ASP A 207 0.63 -9.87 30.37
N GLN A 208 0.23 -8.59 30.37
CA GLN A 208 -1.15 -8.21 30.64
C GLN A 208 -1.67 -7.14 29.68
N TRP A 209 -2.72 -7.52 28.94
CA TRP A 209 -3.53 -6.58 28.17
C TRP A 209 -4.33 -5.66 29.09
N ASP A 210 -4.59 -4.44 28.61
CA ASP A 210 -5.75 -3.70 29.07
C ASP A 210 -7.01 -4.52 28.75
N PRO A 211 -7.88 -4.82 29.73
CA PRO A 211 -9.01 -5.71 29.50
C PRO A 211 -10.02 -5.18 28.47
N ASP A 212 -10.26 -3.87 28.43
CA ASP A 212 -11.22 -3.27 27.51
C ASP A 212 -10.70 -3.33 26.06
N TRP A 213 -9.40 -3.10 25.84
CA TRP A 213 -8.76 -3.31 24.56
C TRP A 213 -8.78 -4.78 24.11
N LYS A 214 -8.50 -5.69 25.03
CA LYS A 214 -8.54 -7.12 24.72
C LYS A 214 -9.94 -7.55 24.30
N ASP A 215 -10.97 -7.16 25.07
CA ASP A 215 -12.35 -7.49 24.79
C ASP A 215 -12.81 -6.91 23.43
N LEU A 216 -12.42 -5.68 23.10
CA LEU A 216 -12.70 -5.06 21.80
C LEU A 216 -12.05 -5.82 20.65
N ILE A 217 -10.76 -6.19 20.79
CA ILE A 217 -10.03 -6.93 19.73
C ILE A 217 -10.63 -8.33 19.54
N GLU A 218 -11.02 -9.01 20.60
CA GLU A 218 -11.69 -10.33 20.50
C GLU A 218 -13.11 -10.23 19.93
N ALA A 219 -13.81 -9.10 20.15
CA ALA A 219 -15.15 -8.87 19.60
C ALA A 219 -15.13 -8.50 18.11
N MET A 220 -14.07 -7.81 17.65
CA MET A 220 -13.93 -7.31 16.29
C MET A 220 -12.58 -7.72 15.65
N PRO A 221 -12.25 -9.03 15.62
CA PRO A 221 -10.90 -9.49 15.28
C PRO A 221 -10.49 -9.18 13.84
N ASP A 222 -11.43 -8.92 12.95
CA ASP A 222 -11.24 -8.61 11.54
C ASP A 222 -10.90 -7.13 11.29
N ARG A 223 -10.83 -6.31 12.34
CA ARG A 223 -10.65 -4.86 12.23
C ARG A 223 -9.27 -4.38 12.70
N PHE A 224 -8.45 -5.28 13.24
CA PHE A 224 -7.13 -4.95 13.76
C PHE A 224 -6.02 -5.57 12.93
N LEU A 225 -4.91 -4.84 12.80
CA LEU A 225 -3.74 -5.20 12.01
C LEU A 225 -2.49 -5.16 12.89
N PHE A 226 -1.56 -6.07 12.64
CA PHE A 226 -0.27 -6.09 13.30
C PHE A 226 0.71 -5.13 12.62
N GLY A 227 1.43 -4.34 13.42
CA GLY A 227 2.54 -3.49 12.99
C GLY A 227 3.53 -3.28 14.13
N ILE A 228 4.79 -2.98 13.81
CA ILE A 228 5.83 -2.68 14.82
C ILE A 228 6.14 -1.18 14.87
N ASP A 229 6.02 -0.46 13.76
CA ASP A 229 6.47 0.93 13.59
C ASP A 229 8.00 1.05 13.75
N SER A 230 8.72 0.27 12.95
CA SER A 230 10.18 0.29 12.96
C SER A 230 10.69 1.55 12.23
N VAL A 231 10.95 2.61 12.98
CA VAL A 231 11.29 3.97 12.46
C VAL A 231 12.78 4.32 12.51
N VAL A 232 13.62 3.45 13.05
CA VAL A 232 15.07 3.67 13.16
C VAL A 232 15.85 2.35 13.04
N ALA A 233 17.11 2.43 12.63
CA ALA A 233 17.96 1.25 12.44
C ALA A 233 18.09 0.37 13.70
N ALA A 234 18.05 0.94 14.88
CA ALA A 234 18.12 0.20 16.15
C ALA A 234 16.90 -0.71 16.36
N LEU A 235 15.71 -0.32 15.90
CA LEU A 235 14.52 -1.17 15.95
C LEU A 235 14.66 -2.34 14.97
N PHE A 236 15.14 -2.11 13.76
CA PHE A 236 15.42 -3.18 12.80
C PHE A 236 16.48 -4.16 13.29
N ALA A 237 17.53 -3.67 13.95
CA ALA A 237 18.60 -4.51 14.52
C ALA A 237 18.08 -5.45 15.64
N ASN A 238 17.01 -5.06 16.33
CA ASN A 238 16.38 -5.81 17.41
C ASN A 238 14.98 -6.31 17.06
N TYR A 239 14.65 -6.37 15.78
CA TYR A 239 13.30 -6.66 15.29
C TYR A 239 12.74 -7.98 15.83
N GLY A 240 13.56 -9.04 15.88
CA GLY A 240 13.16 -10.33 16.43
C GLY A 240 12.70 -10.25 17.88
N LYS A 241 13.36 -9.42 18.70
CA LYS A 241 12.97 -9.21 20.10
C LYS A 241 11.61 -8.50 20.22
N TRP A 242 11.39 -7.45 19.43
CA TRP A 242 10.10 -6.76 19.41
C TRP A 242 8.97 -7.69 18.97
N LEU A 243 9.22 -8.49 17.97
CA LEU A 243 8.23 -9.48 17.52
C LEU A 243 7.95 -10.54 18.58
N GLU A 244 8.97 -11.01 19.33
CA GLU A 244 8.77 -11.92 20.44
C GLU A 244 7.86 -11.32 21.52
N ASP A 245 8.03 -10.04 21.85
CA ASP A 245 7.19 -9.34 22.81
C ASP A 245 5.74 -9.25 22.33
N TYR A 246 5.51 -8.87 21.05
CA TYR A 246 4.17 -8.92 20.44
C TYR A 246 3.59 -10.34 20.43
N GLN A 247 4.37 -11.35 20.07
CA GLN A 247 3.91 -12.74 20.03
C GLN A 247 3.48 -13.26 21.41
N LYS A 248 4.20 -12.88 22.48
CA LYS A 248 3.80 -13.20 23.87
C LYS A 248 2.45 -12.59 24.21
N MET A 249 2.27 -11.29 23.90
CA MET A 249 1.00 -10.61 24.16
C MET A 249 -0.14 -11.19 23.35
N PHE A 250 0.09 -11.42 22.06
CA PHE A 250 -0.95 -11.97 21.16
C PHE A 250 -1.25 -13.46 21.43
N ALA A 251 -0.34 -14.19 22.11
CA ALA A 251 -0.65 -15.53 22.58
C ALA A 251 -1.76 -15.57 23.64
N LEU A 252 -2.08 -14.44 24.27
CA LEU A 252 -3.19 -14.28 25.21
C LEU A 252 -4.55 -14.03 24.53
N LEU A 253 -4.57 -13.80 23.23
CA LEU A 253 -5.78 -13.76 22.41
C LEU A 253 -6.18 -15.17 21.96
N SER A 254 -7.43 -15.35 21.53
CA SER A 254 -7.85 -16.57 20.89
C SER A 254 -7.01 -16.88 19.65
N SER A 255 -6.87 -18.15 19.28
CA SER A 255 -6.06 -18.56 18.12
C SER A 255 -6.54 -17.92 16.83
N ASP A 256 -7.85 -17.76 16.68
CA ASP A 256 -8.48 -17.24 15.49
C ASP A 256 -8.30 -15.72 15.40
N THR A 257 -8.50 -14.98 16.50
CA THR A 257 -8.21 -13.55 16.60
C THR A 257 -6.74 -13.27 16.30
N ARG A 258 -5.84 -14.02 16.93
CA ARG A 258 -4.41 -13.88 16.69
C ARG A 258 -4.04 -14.10 15.23
N ALA A 259 -4.58 -15.14 14.58
CA ALA A 259 -4.29 -15.42 13.17
C ALA A 259 -4.79 -14.30 12.24
N GLN A 260 -5.93 -13.70 12.54
CA GLN A 260 -6.48 -12.58 11.79
C GLN A 260 -5.62 -11.32 11.98
N VAL A 261 -5.34 -10.94 13.21
CA VAL A 261 -4.60 -9.71 13.54
C VAL A 261 -3.16 -9.77 13.03
N MET A 262 -2.45 -10.89 13.23
CA MET A 262 -1.04 -11.01 12.87
C MET A 262 -0.77 -10.95 11.36
N GLY A 263 -1.77 -11.24 10.50
CA GLY A 263 -1.55 -11.17 9.06
C GLY A 263 -2.77 -11.48 8.20
N GLY A 264 -3.75 -12.23 8.72
CA GLY A 264 -4.93 -12.61 7.94
C GLY A 264 -5.72 -11.39 7.45
N ASN A 265 -5.86 -10.35 8.27
CA ASN A 265 -6.54 -9.11 7.90
C ASN A 265 -5.73 -8.33 6.86
N ALA A 266 -4.44 -8.15 7.08
CA ALA A 266 -3.56 -7.48 6.14
C ALA A 266 -3.56 -8.14 4.76
N ALA A 267 -3.54 -9.48 4.72
CA ALA A 267 -3.62 -10.23 3.46
C ALA A 267 -4.92 -9.97 2.68
N ARG A 268 -6.04 -9.67 3.36
CA ARG A 268 -7.31 -9.32 2.68
C ARG A 268 -7.30 -7.91 2.08
N LEU A 269 -6.44 -7.02 2.59
CA LEU A 269 -6.30 -5.66 2.10
C LEU A 269 -5.30 -5.53 0.95
N LEU A 270 -4.52 -6.58 0.68
CA LEU A 270 -3.53 -6.61 -0.39
C LEU A 270 -4.11 -7.23 -1.67
N PRO A 271 -3.61 -6.84 -2.85
CA PRO A 271 -3.97 -7.49 -4.11
C PRO A 271 -3.65 -8.99 -4.09
N ALA A 272 -4.48 -9.79 -4.75
CA ALA A 272 -4.35 -11.25 -4.74
C ALA A 272 -3.00 -11.75 -5.24
N GLU A 273 -2.41 -11.08 -6.22
CA GLU A 273 -1.08 -11.39 -6.75
C GLU A 273 0.03 -11.16 -5.70
N VAL A 274 -0.05 -10.07 -4.95
CA VAL A 274 0.89 -9.79 -3.84
C VAL A 274 0.76 -10.87 -2.78
N VAL A 275 -0.45 -11.24 -2.43
CA VAL A 275 -0.73 -12.32 -1.45
C VAL A 275 -0.23 -13.68 -1.95
N ALA A 276 -0.35 -13.97 -3.25
CA ALA A 276 0.17 -15.20 -3.84
C ALA A 276 1.71 -15.26 -3.77
N ASP A 277 2.39 -14.17 -4.05
CA ASP A 277 3.84 -14.06 -3.92
C ASP A 277 4.30 -14.24 -2.47
N LEU A 278 3.58 -13.61 -1.51
CA LEU A 278 3.80 -13.79 -0.07
C LEU A 278 3.65 -15.27 0.33
N ALA A 279 2.59 -15.92 -0.10
CA ALA A 279 2.31 -17.32 0.22
C ALA A 279 3.39 -18.27 -0.32
N GLN A 280 3.90 -17.99 -1.52
CA GLN A 280 4.97 -18.77 -2.14
C GLN A 280 6.28 -18.67 -1.35
N VAL A 281 6.63 -17.48 -0.86
CA VAL A 281 7.84 -17.24 -0.07
C VAL A 281 7.70 -17.82 1.35
N ALA A 282 6.53 -17.66 1.97
CA ALA A 282 6.26 -18.15 3.31
C ALA A 282 6.12 -19.69 3.39
N GLY A 283 5.88 -20.36 2.27
CA GLY A 283 5.55 -21.80 2.23
C GLY A 283 4.23 -22.11 2.96
N THR A 284 3.32 -21.14 3.05
CA THR A 284 2.06 -21.18 3.80
C THR A 284 0.87 -20.99 2.87
N GLU A 285 -0.25 -21.67 3.17
CA GLU A 285 -1.53 -21.30 2.56
C GLU A 285 -2.13 -20.10 3.31
N VAL A 286 -2.53 -19.07 2.58
CA VAL A 286 -3.23 -17.92 3.13
C VAL A 286 -4.68 -18.32 3.42
N ILE A 287 -5.07 -18.26 4.70
CA ILE A 287 -6.47 -18.49 5.11
C ILE A 287 -7.29 -17.32 4.59
N GLY A 288 -8.15 -17.58 3.61
CA GLY A 288 -9.03 -16.57 3.03
C GLY A 288 -8.83 -16.30 1.54
N SER A 289 -7.96 -17.06 0.85
CA SER A 289 -7.96 -17.07 -0.61
C SER A 289 -9.35 -17.54 -1.09
N VAL A 290 -10.10 -16.62 -1.67
CA VAL A 290 -11.29 -16.97 -2.45
C VAL A 290 -10.83 -18.02 -3.45
N SER A 291 -11.40 -19.23 -3.36
CA SER A 291 -11.12 -20.34 -4.28
C SER A 291 -11.13 -19.81 -5.70
N SER A 292 -9.98 -19.74 -6.33
CA SER A 292 -9.88 -19.40 -7.74
C SER A 292 -10.65 -20.46 -8.51
N THR A 293 -11.83 -20.10 -8.99
CA THR A 293 -12.45 -20.82 -10.08
C THR A 293 -11.40 -20.94 -11.19
N THR A 294 -11.18 -22.15 -11.66
CA THR A 294 -10.31 -22.50 -12.77
C THR A 294 -10.43 -21.46 -13.88
N THR A 295 -9.47 -20.53 -13.96
CA THR A 295 -9.37 -19.61 -15.07
C THR A 295 -8.85 -20.37 -16.27
N GLU A 296 -9.61 -20.37 -17.36
CA GLU A 296 -9.05 -20.71 -18.67
C GLU A 296 -7.78 -19.86 -18.91
N PRO A 297 -6.76 -20.41 -19.58
CA PRO A 297 -5.53 -19.67 -19.82
C PRO A 297 -5.86 -18.35 -20.51
N ILE A 298 -5.41 -17.24 -19.93
CA ILE A 298 -5.61 -15.89 -20.49
C ILE A 298 -4.99 -15.87 -21.89
N PRO A 299 -5.73 -15.51 -22.94
CA PRO A 299 -5.17 -15.42 -24.29
C PRO A 299 -3.96 -14.50 -24.32
N ALA A 300 -2.96 -14.80 -25.15
CA ALA A 300 -1.82 -13.92 -25.32
C ALA A 300 -2.26 -12.54 -25.82
N LEU A 301 -1.71 -11.46 -25.23
CA LEU A 301 -1.94 -10.11 -25.71
C LEU A 301 -1.34 -9.96 -27.10
N THR A 302 -2.12 -9.47 -28.06
CA THR A 302 -1.71 -9.32 -29.45
C THR A 302 -1.96 -7.91 -29.97
N ILE A 303 -1.18 -7.51 -30.95
CA ILE A 303 -1.34 -6.25 -31.68
C ILE A 303 -1.47 -6.60 -33.17
N ASP A 304 -2.47 -6.06 -33.82
CA ASP A 304 -2.60 -6.06 -35.25
C ASP A 304 -2.58 -4.62 -35.77
N CYS A 305 -1.58 -4.28 -36.57
CA CYS A 305 -1.39 -2.94 -37.11
C CYS A 305 -1.40 -2.94 -38.62
N SER A 306 -2.03 -1.92 -39.17
CA SER A 306 -2.02 -1.63 -40.60
C SER A 306 -1.58 -0.20 -40.89
N LEU A 307 -0.84 -0.01 -41.98
CA LEU A 307 -0.48 1.29 -42.54
C LEU A 307 -1.49 1.63 -43.64
N ASP A 308 -1.93 2.88 -43.70
CA ASP A 308 -2.79 3.32 -44.80
C ASP A 308 -2.03 3.33 -46.14
N GLU A 309 -2.79 3.33 -47.27
CA GLU A 309 -2.22 3.30 -48.63
C GLU A 309 -1.29 4.49 -48.92
N ALA A 310 -1.43 5.59 -48.18
CA ALA A 310 -0.57 6.77 -48.31
C ALA A 310 0.71 6.71 -47.47
N GLY A 311 0.89 5.66 -46.64
CA GLY A 311 2.04 5.52 -45.72
C GLY A 311 2.07 6.56 -44.60
N LYS A 312 0.93 7.21 -44.31
CA LYS A 312 0.88 8.37 -43.40
C LYS A 312 0.16 8.12 -42.09
N ARG A 313 -0.53 6.98 -41.97
CA ARG A 313 -1.30 6.68 -40.74
C ARG A 313 -1.21 5.20 -40.41
N ILE A 314 -0.82 4.93 -39.17
CA ILE A 314 -0.88 3.59 -38.58
C ILE A 314 -2.18 3.46 -37.79
N SER A 315 -2.86 2.33 -37.97
CA SER A 315 -4.06 1.93 -37.23
C SER A 315 -3.80 0.57 -36.59
N CYS A 316 -3.90 0.49 -35.27
CA CYS A 316 -3.63 -0.73 -34.48
C CYS A 316 -4.85 -1.14 -33.66
N GLN A 317 -5.07 -2.44 -33.55
CA GLN A 317 -6.09 -3.04 -32.69
C GLN A 317 -5.46 -4.01 -31.73
N ALA A 318 -5.91 -3.96 -30.46
CA ALA A 318 -5.55 -4.93 -29.44
C ALA A 318 -6.39 -6.21 -29.58
N GLY A 319 -5.77 -7.35 -29.32
CA GLY A 319 -6.45 -8.63 -29.19
C GLY A 319 -5.97 -9.41 -27.97
N GLY A 320 -6.76 -10.37 -27.50
CA GLY A 320 -6.40 -11.19 -26.36
C GLY A 320 -6.35 -10.45 -25.00
N TYR A 321 -6.87 -9.23 -24.92
CA TYR A 321 -6.97 -8.46 -23.68
C TYR A 321 -8.19 -8.89 -22.86
N GLN A 322 -8.16 -8.60 -21.58
CA GLN A 322 -9.29 -8.86 -20.67
C GLN A 322 -10.24 -7.66 -20.61
N GLU A 323 -11.54 -7.92 -20.63
CA GLU A 323 -12.55 -6.88 -20.52
C GLU A 323 -12.40 -6.14 -19.16
N GLY A 324 -12.43 -4.80 -19.19
CA GLY A 324 -12.26 -3.96 -18.00
C GLY A 324 -10.81 -3.59 -17.65
N MET A 325 -9.82 -4.11 -18.39
CA MET A 325 -8.42 -3.79 -18.18
C MET A 325 -8.03 -2.45 -18.83
N LYS A 326 -7.04 -1.76 -18.24
CA LYS A 326 -6.48 -0.54 -18.81
C LYS A 326 -5.48 -0.90 -19.90
N LEU A 327 -5.76 -0.48 -21.11
CA LEU A 327 -4.85 -0.60 -22.26
C LEU A 327 -4.12 0.73 -22.48
N THR A 328 -2.81 0.69 -22.67
CA THR A 328 -1.97 1.86 -22.95
C THR A 328 -1.11 1.61 -24.18
N TRP A 329 -1.18 2.51 -25.15
CA TRP A 329 -0.45 2.45 -26.40
C TRP A 329 0.67 3.50 -26.44
N THR A 330 1.84 3.09 -26.92
CA THR A 330 2.95 3.97 -27.26
C THR A 330 3.57 3.57 -28.59
N SER A 331 4.30 4.47 -29.24
CA SER A 331 4.99 4.18 -30.49
C SER A 331 6.25 5.00 -30.63
N THR A 332 7.26 4.45 -31.27
CA THR A 332 8.46 5.20 -31.65
C THR A 332 8.22 6.27 -32.71
N ALA A 333 7.11 6.15 -33.46
CA ALA A 333 6.71 7.12 -34.49
C ALA A 333 5.77 8.23 -33.96
N SER A 334 5.42 8.23 -32.68
CA SER A 334 4.53 9.23 -32.09
C SER A 334 4.84 9.45 -30.61
N SER A 335 4.88 10.70 -30.19
CA SER A 335 5.00 11.06 -28.77
C SER A 335 3.70 10.97 -27.98
N LYS A 336 2.61 10.56 -28.62
CA LYS A 336 1.28 10.48 -27.99
C LYS A 336 1.02 9.10 -27.41
N THR A 337 0.68 9.06 -26.14
CA THR A 337 0.14 7.89 -25.46
C THR A 337 -1.38 7.89 -25.54
N ARG A 338 -2.00 6.74 -25.76
CA ARG A 338 -3.45 6.58 -25.84
C ARG A 338 -3.91 5.36 -25.04
N GLY A 339 -5.16 5.41 -24.55
CA GLY A 339 -5.86 4.28 -23.96
C GLY A 339 -6.95 3.74 -24.88
N GLY A 340 -7.44 2.53 -24.57
CA GLY A 340 -8.49 1.83 -25.31
C GLY A 340 -7.96 0.73 -26.22
N ASP A 341 -8.87 0.00 -26.86
CA ASP A 341 -8.56 -1.15 -27.73
C ASP A 341 -8.10 -0.78 -29.15
N TRP A 342 -8.13 0.52 -29.47
CA TRP A 342 -7.68 1.07 -30.74
C TRP A 342 -6.65 2.18 -30.56
N TYR A 343 -5.62 2.16 -31.41
CA TYR A 343 -4.60 3.19 -31.49
C TYR A 343 -4.37 3.64 -32.92
N ASN A 344 -4.61 4.93 -33.18
CA ASN A 344 -4.35 5.54 -34.47
C ASN A 344 -3.42 6.73 -34.30
N PHE A 345 -2.36 6.81 -35.12
CA PHE A 345 -1.46 7.95 -35.11
C PHE A 345 -0.94 8.25 -36.53
N ASN A 346 -0.65 9.52 -36.77
CA ASN A 346 -0.05 9.94 -38.03
C ASN A 346 1.45 9.74 -37.96
N VAL A 347 2.03 9.24 -39.02
CA VAL A 347 3.47 9.11 -39.21
C VAL A 347 4.01 10.47 -39.63
N SER A 348 5.07 10.96 -38.99
CA SER A 348 5.74 12.19 -39.40
C SER A 348 6.52 11.96 -40.71
N GLU A 349 6.64 12.99 -41.53
CA GLU A 349 7.25 12.87 -42.88
C GLU A 349 8.70 12.40 -42.87
N ASP A 350 9.44 12.68 -41.77
CA ASP A 350 10.82 12.27 -41.58
C ASP A 350 10.98 10.77 -41.24
N LEU A 351 9.89 10.09 -40.92
CA LEU A 351 9.90 8.65 -40.58
C LEU A 351 9.41 7.76 -41.74
N ILE A 352 8.93 8.36 -42.86
CA ILE A 352 8.51 7.58 -44.03
C ILE A 352 9.70 6.85 -44.61
N GLY A 353 9.60 5.55 -44.80
CA GLY A 353 10.67 4.69 -45.28
C GLY A 353 11.56 4.10 -44.17
N THR A 354 11.14 4.24 -42.89
CA THR A 354 11.79 3.60 -41.74
C THR A 354 10.88 2.53 -41.14
N GLU A 355 11.21 2.07 -39.96
CA GLU A 355 10.36 1.18 -39.14
C GLU A 355 9.84 1.92 -37.93
N ALA A 356 8.61 1.63 -37.49
CA ALA A 356 8.05 2.07 -36.23
C ALA A 356 7.74 0.86 -35.33
N THR A 357 8.10 0.93 -34.09
CA THR A 357 7.66 -0.05 -33.11
C THR A 357 6.46 0.50 -32.35
N VAL A 358 5.39 -0.28 -32.30
CA VAL A 358 4.17 0.01 -31.54
C VAL A 358 4.14 -0.94 -30.36
N PHE A 359 3.92 -0.39 -29.19
CA PHE A 359 3.82 -1.10 -27.94
C PHE A 359 2.39 -1.00 -27.39
N LEU A 360 1.90 -2.10 -26.89
CA LEU A 360 0.66 -2.18 -26.13
C LEU A 360 0.97 -2.73 -24.73
N GLU A 361 0.53 -2.04 -23.75
CA GLU A 361 0.58 -2.47 -22.36
C GLU A 361 -0.86 -2.64 -21.85
N GLU A 362 -1.14 -3.81 -21.27
CA GLU A 362 -2.39 -4.11 -20.57
C GLU A 362 -2.08 -4.25 -19.10
N CYS A 363 -2.68 -3.39 -18.27
CA CYS A 363 -2.42 -3.35 -16.84
C CYS A 363 -3.70 -3.54 -16.03
N SER A 364 -3.59 -4.34 -14.96
CA SER A 364 -4.56 -4.38 -13.87
C SER A 364 -3.82 -4.53 -12.56
N ARG A 365 -4.15 -3.68 -11.58
CA ARG A 365 -3.59 -3.73 -10.22
C ARG A 365 -2.08 -3.92 -10.17
N GLY A 366 -1.35 -3.26 -11.10
CA GLY A 366 0.12 -3.31 -11.14
C GLY A 366 0.75 -4.49 -11.85
N VAL A 367 -0.04 -5.45 -12.31
CA VAL A 367 0.45 -6.50 -13.22
C VAL A 367 0.23 -6.01 -14.64
N CYS A 368 1.32 -5.87 -15.38
CA CYS A 368 1.26 -5.49 -16.78
C CYS A 368 1.83 -6.62 -17.63
N ARG A 369 1.16 -6.88 -18.75
CA ARG A 369 1.70 -7.66 -19.85
C ARG A 369 1.82 -6.77 -21.07
N THR A 370 2.82 -7.01 -21.90
CA THR A 370 3.12 -6.17 -23.03
C THR A 370 3.13 -6.99 -24.32
N ALA A 371 2.73 -6.34 -25.40
CA ALA A 371 2.95 -6.81 -26.75
C ALA A 371 3.63 -5.70 -27.55
N GLN A 372 4.36 -6.08 -28.59
CA GLN A 372 4.94 -5.13 -29.53
C GLN A 372 4.85 -5.65 -30.94
N VAL A 373 4.77 -4.73 -31.89
CA VAL A 373 4.83 -5.03 -33.30
C VAL A 373 5.70 -3.98 -34.00
N VAL A 374 6.48 -4.42 -34.97
CA VAL A 374 7.24 -3.53 -35.87
C VAL A 374 6.42 -3.33 -37.13
N VAL A 375 6.17 -2.07 -37.49
CA VAL A 375 5.46 -1.66 -38.67
C VAL A 375 6.47 -1.06 -39.63
N ASP A 376 6.59 -1.64 -40.84
CA ASP A 376 7.39 -1.07 -41.93
C ASP A 376 6.64 0.14 -42.52
N LEU A 377 7.31 1.30 -42.47
CA LEU A 377 6.79 2.57 -42.96
C LEU A 377 7.26 2.85 -44.42
N ALA A 378 7.98 1.92 -45.03
CA ALA A 378 8.25 1.94 -46.44
C ALA A 378 6.94 1.63 -47.18
N GLY A 379 6.24 2.65 -47.63
CA GLY A 379 4.98 2.50 -48.37
C GLY A 379 5.16 1.46 -49.46
N SER A 380 4.21 0.54 -49.60
CA SER A 380 4.13 -0.36 -50.73
C SER A 380 4.06 0.48 -52.00
N GLY A 381 5.19 0.58 -52.74
CA GLY A 381 5.29 1.22 -54.02
C GLY A 381 4.53 0.45 -55.10
#